data_69857edcaae93809b2b1d64bdfd9fcff
#
_entry.id   69857edcaae93809b2b1d64bdfd9fcff
#
_cell.length_a   1.000
_cell.length_b   1.000
_cell.length_c   1.000
_cell.angle_alpha   90.00
_cell.angle_beta   90.00
_cell.angle_gamma   90.00
#
_symmetry.space_group_name_H-M   'P 1'
#
loop_
_entity.id
_entity.type
_entity.pdbx_description
1 polymer ?
#
loop_
_entity_poly.entity_id
_entity_poly.type
_entity_poly.pdbx_seq_one_letter_code
_entity_poly.pdbx_strand_id
1 'polypeptide(L)'
;APELSDLNVVMSGRGYMPMRLTHWKAEWMQKSGSFDWEYPQWPGMECDGRKWCREELLDFYKPWKEMADAGNIVHIGECGCYNKVSNETALAWYKDFFSVMNELNFGYALWNFRGPFGIAEHGREGTNWEVKNGIKFDKDLYKLFVEGMKK
;
A
#
# COMPACT_ATOMS: atom_id res chain seq x y z
N ALA A 1 2.76 -9.07 -19.09
CA ALA A 1 3.41 -9.96 -20.04
C ALA A 1 2.33 -10.58 -20.94
N PRO A 2 2.23 -10.11 -22.20
CA PRO A 2 1.22 -10.64 -23.15
C PRO A 2 1.34 -12.16 -23.34
N GLU A 3 2.55 -12.68 -23.19
CA GLU A 3 2.88 -14.11 -23.35
C GLU A 3 2.24 -15.02 -22.27
N LEU A 4 1.68 -14.45 -21.21
CA LEU A 4 1.05 -15.20 -20.11
C LEU A 4 -0.48 -15.17 -20.16
N SER A 5 -1.08 -14.37 -21.06
CA SER A 5 -2.54 -14.18 -21.13
C SER A 5 -3.29 -15.48 -21.39
N ASP A 6 -2.71 -16.40 -22.12
CA ASP A 6 -3.31 -17.69 -22.47
C ASP A 6 -3.19 -18.75 -21.37
N LEU A 7 -2.46 -18.46 -20.28
CA LEU A 7 -2.19 -19.44 -19.22
C LEU A 7 -3.21 -19.44 -18.09
N ASN A 8 -4.25 -18.59 -18.17
CA ASN A 8 -5.28 -18.45 -17.12
C ASN A 8 -4.68 -18.25 -15.71
N VAL A 9 -3.67 -17.38 -15.61
CA VAL A 9 -2.99 -17.02 -14.36
C VAL A 9 -3.42 -15.67 -13.84
N VAL A 10 -3.36 -15.48 -12.53
CA VAL A 10 -3.56 -14.18 -11.89
C VAL A 10 -2.24 -13.43 -11.81
N MET A 11 -2.19 -12.22 -12.34
CA MET A 11 -1.03 -11.33 -12.25
C MET A 11 -1.00 -10.67 -10.87
N SER A 12 0.00 -10.99 -10.04
CA SER A 12 0.11 -10.48 -8.68
C SER A 12 1.14 -9.36 -8.58
N GLY A 13 0.65 -8.12 -8.44
CA GLY A 13 1.47 -6.94 -8.20
C GLY A 13 1.79 -6.69 -6.72
N ARG A 14 2.61 -5.66 -6.46
CA ARG A 14 2.97 -5.18 -5.13
C ARG A 14 2.55 -3.72 -4.94
N GLY A 15 1.91 -3.42 -3.81
CA GLY A 15 1.35 -2.12 -3.46
C GLY A 15 2.18 -1.39 -2.41
N TYR A 16 3.43 -1.03 -2.75
CA TYR A 16 4.33 -0.39 -1.81
C TYR A 16 4.92 0.94 -2.28
N MET A 17 4.47 1.44 -3.44
CA MET A 17 5.04 2.67 -3.97
C MET A 17 4.51 3.93 -3.26
N PRO A 18 5.38 4.91 -3.03
CA PRO A 18 6.84 4.86 -3.16
C PRO A 18 7.48 4.07 -2.01
N MET A 19 8.45 3.20 -2.33
CA MET A 19 9.09 2.36 -1.31
C MET A 19 9.82 3.17 -0.24
N ARG A 20 10.36 4.34 -0.57
CA ARG A 20 11.02 5.22 0.40
C ARG A 20 10.07 5.74 1.48
N LEU A 21 8.76 5.81 1.20
CA LEU A 21 7.75 6.08 2.20
C LEU A 21 7.39 4.80 2.97
N THR A 22 6.90 3.79 2.24
CA THR A 22 6.28 2.62 2.86
C THR A 22 7.24 1.73 3.63
N HIS A 23 8.55 1.80 3.33
CA HIS A 23 9.62 1.03 3.98
C HIS A 23 10.62 1.93 4.73
N TRP A 24 10.25 3.16 5.05
CA TRP A 24 11.12 4.06 5.80
C TRP A 24 11.57 3.41 7.11
N LYS A 25 12.90 3.39 7.33
CA LYS A 25 13.56 2.72 8.46
C LYS A 25 13.25 1.23 8.60
N ALA A 26 12.86 0.55 7.54
CA ALA A 26 12.73 -0.89 7.55
C ALA A 26 14.11 -1.54 7.66
N GLU A 27 14.32 -2.34 8.72
CA GLU A 27 15.63 -2.88 9.07
C GLU A 27 16.23 -3.76 7.97
N TRP A 28 15.42 -4.59 7.32
CA TRP A 28 15.84 -5.44 6.20
C TRP A 28 16.21 -4.65 4.94
N MET A 29 15.81 -3.37 4.85
CA MET A 29 16.16 -2.45 3.76
C MET A 29 17.37 -1.59 4.09
N GLN A 30 18.05 -1.80 5.21
CA GLN A 30 19.20 -0.98 5.64
C GLN A 30 20.30 -0.93 4.58
N LYS A 31 20.61 -2.04 3.91
CA LYS A 31 21.60 -2.10 2.82
C LYS A 31 21.20 -1.26 1.59
N SER A 32 19.91 -0.95 1.44
CA SER A 32 19.37 -0.08 0.40
C SER A 32 19.25 1.39 0.88
N GLY A 33 19.80 1.73 2.04
CA GLY A 33 19.83 3.08 2.59
C GLY A 33 18.55 3.51 3.31
N SER A 34 17.66 2.60 3.74
CA SER A 34 16.35 2.96 4.33
C SER A 34 16.44 3.86 5.57
N PHE A 35 17.57 3.83 6.27
CA PHE A 35 17.82 4.67 7.46
C PHE A 35 18.26 6.11 7.11
N ASP A 36 18.80 6.31 5.90
CA ASP A 36 19.26 7.59 5.40
C ASP A 36 18.21 8.29 4.52
N TRP A 37 17.09 7.64 4.27
CA TRP A 37 16.01 8.26 3.51
C TRP A 37 15.39 9.41 4.29
N GLU A 38 14.99 10.46 3.57
CA GLU A 38 14.27 11.59 4.14
C GLU A 38 12.99 11.13 4.85
N TYR A 39 12.57 11.91 5.85
CA TYR A 39 11.34 11.63 6.57
C TYR A 39 10.14 11.64 5.61
N PRO A 40 9.33 10.58 5.57
CA PRO A 40 8.29 10.46 4.57
C PRO A 40 7.15 11.46 4.78
N GLN A 41 6.70 12.04 3.68
CA GLN A 41 5.53 12.92 3.62
C GLN A 41 4.54 12.38 2.60
N TRP A 42 3.26 12.58 2.85
CA TRP A 42 2.22 12.26 1.88
C TRP A 42 1.08 13.27 1.94
N PRO A 43 0.61 13.80 0.78
CA PRO A 43 1.25 13.72 -0.54
C PRO A 43 2.48 14.61 -0.64
N GLY A 44 3.21 14.49 -1.77
CA GLY A 44 4.26 15.43 -2.16
C GLY A 44 5.70 14.95 -1.92
N MET A 45 5.91 13.71 -1.45
CA MET A 45 7.25 13.14 -1.32
C MET A 45 7.94 13.08 -2.68
N GLU A 46 9.16 13.64 -2.75
CA GLU A 46 9.98 13.60 -3.96
C GLU A 46 11.02 12.49 -3.85
N CYS A 47 10.89 11.46 -4.67
CA CYS A 47 11.88 10.39 -4.77
C CYS A 47 11.76 9.63 -6.10
N ASP A 48 12.85 8.98 -6.50
CA ASP A 48 12.93 8.17 -7.70
C ASP A 48 12.49 8.93 -8.98
N GLY A 49 12.79 10.25 -9.01
CA GLY A 49 12.47 11.13 -10.15
C GLY A 49 11.00 11.53 -10.23
N ARG A 50 10.19 11.29 -9.20
CA ARG A 50 8.76 11.58 -9.14
C ARG A 50 8.42 12.41 -7.91
N LYS A 51 7.37 13.24 -8.03
CA LYS A 51 6.71 13.86 -6.89
C LYS A 51 5.42 13.10 -6.59
N TRP A 52 5.48 12.23 -5.61
CA TRP A 52 4.43 11.27 -5.34
C TRP A 52 3.17 11.91 -4.74
N CYS A 53 2.06 11.60 -5.36
CA CYS A 53 0.70 11.93 -4.95
C CYS A 53 -0.25 10.84 -5.45
N ARG A 54 -1.55 11.01 -5.26
CA ARG A 54 -2.56 10.05 -5.75
C ARG A 54 -2.48 9.83 -7.27
N GLU A 55 -2.35 10.91 -8.03
CA GLU A 55 -2.28 10.87 -9.50
C GLU A 55 -1.04 10.13 -9.98
N GLU A 56 0.08 10.32 -9.29
CA GLU A 56 1.34 9.63 -9.59
C GLU A 56 1.27 8.13 -9.26
N LEU A 57 0.53 7.75 -8.20
CA LEU A 57 0.21 6.34 -7.93
C LEU A 57 -0.65 5.75 -9.05
N LEU A 58 -1.68 6.46 -9.49
CA LEU A 58 -2.54 6.03 -10.59
C LEU A 58 -1.71 5.81 -11.87
N ASP A 59 -0.83 6.76 -12.19
CA ASP A 59 0.06 6.67 -13.35
C ASP A 59 1.01 5.47 -13.25
N PHE A 60 1.57 5.23 -12.08
CA PHE A 60 2.45 4.08 -11.83
C PHE A 60 1.76 2.73 -12.11
N TYR A 61 0.46 2.61 -11.84
CA TYR A 61 -0.30 1.38 -12.06
C TYR A 61 -0.95 1.27 -13.45
N LYS A 62 -0.83 2.25 -14.34
CA LYS A 62 -1.37 2.19 -15.72
C LYS A 62 -0.93 0.94 -16.49
N PRO A 63 0.35 0.51 -16.48
CA PRO A 63 0.75 -0.71 -17.20
C PRO A 63 0.02 -1.98 -16.72
N TRP A 64 -0.34 -2.04 -15.43
CA TRP A 64 -1.16 -3.12 -14.87
C TRP A 64 -2.61 -3.02 -15.36
N LYS A 65 -3.13 -1.80 -15.51
CA LYS A 65 -4.46 -1.57 -16.07
C LYS A 65 -4.53 -1.99 -17.53
N GLU A 66 -3.53 -1.68 -18.32
CA GLU A 66 -3.43 -2.13 -19.71
C GLU A 66 -3.44 -3.66 -19.82
N MET A 67 -2.74 -4.36 -18.92
CA MET A 67 -2.80 -5.83 -18.86
C MET A 67 -4.19 -6.34 -18.45
N ALA A 68 -4.86 -5.67 -17.52
CA ALA A 68 -6.23 -6.04 -17.13
C ALA A 68 -7.22 -5.83 -18.28
N ASP A 69 -7.09 -4.72 -19.02
CA ASP A 69 -7.93 -4.42 -20.18
C ASP A 69 -7.70 -5.39 -21.35
N ALA A 70 -6.50 -5.98 -21.42
CA ALA A 70 -6.19 -7.08 -22.35
C ALA A 70 -6.74 -8.46 -21.90
N GLY A 71 -7.54 -8.51 -20.82
CA GLY A 71 -8.21 -9.73 -20.34
C GLY A 71 -7.48 -10.50 -19.23
N ASN A 72 -6.35 -9.97 -18.71
CA ASN A 72 -5.67 -10.63 -17.60
C ASN A 72 -6.35 -10.29 -16.26
N ILE A 73 -6.32 -11.22 -15.32
CA ILE A 73 -6.75 -10.95 -13.94
C ILE A 73 -5.58 -10.31 -13.19
N VAL A 74 -5.76 -9.09 -12.70
CA VAL A 74 -4.75 -8.37 -11.91
C VAL A 74 -5.20 -8.27 -10.46
N HIS A 75 -4.29 -8.59 -9.55
CA HIS A 75 -4.47 -8.49 -8.10
C HIS A 75 -3.21 -7.91 -7.45
N ILE A 76 -3.37 -6.99 -6.51
CA ILE A 76 -2.26 -6.48 -5.71
C ILE A 76 -2.15 -7.35 -4.46
N GLY A 77 -1.32 -8.39 -4.54
CA GLY A 77 -1.22 -9.46 -3.53
C GLY A 77 -0.63 -9.03 -2.20
N GLU A 78 0.03 -7.88 -2.16
CA GLU A 78 0.57 -7.28 -0.94
C GLU A 78 0.54 -5.76 -1.06
N CYS A 79 0.07 -5.08 -0.02
CA CYS A 79 0.24 -3.64 0.16
C CYS A 79 0.35 -3.28 1.64
N GLY A 80 1.05 -2.19 1.94
CA GLY A 80 1.19 -1.80 3.33
C GLY A 80 2.18 -0.67 3.54
N CYS A 81 2.22 -0.18 4.78
CA CYS A 81 3.12 0.86 5.21
C CYS A 81 3.74 0.46 6.57
N TYR A 82 5.07 0.50 6.64
CA TYR A 82 5.83 0.09 7.83
C TYR A 82 5.51 0.97 9.04
N ASN A 83 5.48 0.39 10.23
CA ASN A 83 5.03 1.06 11.45
C ASN A 83 5.94 2.20 11.95
N LYS A 84 7.10 2.41 11.35
CA LYS A 84 7.97 3.56 11.63
C LYS A 84 7.52 4.85 10.95
N VAL A 85 6.68 4.76 9.93
CA VAL A 85 6.02 5.91 9.30
C VAL A 85 4.94 6.45 10.23
N SER A 86 4.81 7.78 10.34
CA SER A 86 3.77 8.38 11.21
C SER A 86 2.37 7.90 10.85
N ASN A 87 1.49 7.87 11.84
CA ASN A 87 0.10 7.43 11.61
C ASN A 87 -0.63 8.31 10.60
N GLU A 88 -0.43 9.62 10.69
CA GLU A 88 -1.02 10.60 9.76
C GLU A 88 -0.58 10.33 8.31
N THR A 89 0.73 10.25 8.06
CA THR A 89 1.29 9.98 6.73
C THR A 89 0.82 8.63 6.19
N ALA A 90 0.84 7.59 7.01
CA ALA A 90 0.41 6.26 6.61
C ALA A 90 -1.07 6.21 6.23
N LEU A 91 -1.96 6.80 7.04
CA LEU A 91 -3.40 6.83 6.75
C LEU A 91 -3.71 7.65 5.50
N ALA A 92 -3.03 8.79 5.30
CA ALA A 92 -3.17 9.59 4.09
C ALA A 92 -2.77 8.79 2.83
N TRP A 93 -1.63 8.08 2.89
CA TRP A 93 -1.18 7.20 1.82
C TRP A 93 -2.16 6.04 1.58
N TYR A 94 -2.61 5.33 2.60
CA TYR A 94 -3.59 4.24 2.46
C TYR A 94 -4.89 4.70 1.81
N LYS A 95 -5.39 5.88 2.19
CA LYS A 95 -6.60 6.45 1.60
C LYS A 95 -6.47 6.61 0.09
N ASP A 96 -5.39 7.21 -0.37
CA ASP A 96 -5.15 7.42 -1.80
C ASP A 96 -4.86 6.10 -2.52
N PHE A 97 -4.07 5.20 -1.90
CA PHE A 97 -3.80 3.88 -2.45
C PHE A 97 -5.09 3.08 -2.67
N PHE A 98 -5.96 2.97 -1.68
CA PHE A 98 -7.24 2.25 -1.83
C PHE A 98 -8.15 2.91 -2.86
N SER A 99 -8.17 4.24 -2.92
CA SER A 99 -8.90 5.00 -3.95
C SER A 99 -8.41 4.66 -5.36
N VAL A 100 -7.09 4.58 -5.57
CA VAL A 100 -6.49 4.18 -6.86
C VAL A 100 -6.83 2.74 -7.21
N MET A 101 -6.71 1.81 -6.27
CA MET A 101 -7.06 0.40 -6.51
C MET A 101 -8.53 0.24 -6.92
N ASN A 102 -9.42 1.00 -6.28
CA ASN A 102 -10.85 1.00 -6.64
C ASN A 102 -11.11 1.58 -8.03
N GLU A 103 -10.45 2.69 -8.39
CA GLU A 103 -10.54 3.30 -9.73
C GLU A 103 -10.08 2.33 -10.82
N LEU A 104 -8.98 1.61 -10.57
CA LEU A 104 -8.44 0.61 -11.48
C LEU A 104 -9.21 -0.71 -11.49
N ASN A 105 -10.15 -0.89 -10.56
CA ASN A 105 -10.89 -2.12 -10.34
C ASN A 105 -9.98 -3.32 -9.99
N PHE A 106 -8.94 -3.09 -9.20
CA PHE A 106 -8.02 -4.12 -8.73
C PHE A 106 -8.41 -4.64 -7.35
N GLY A 107 -8.39 -5.96 -7.17
CA GLY A 107 -8.38 -6.58 -5.84
C GLY A 107 -7.02 -6.34 -5.17
N TYR A 108 -7.01 -6.21 -3.84
CA TYR A 108 -5.79 -6.04 -3.08
C TYR A 108 -5.85 -6.72 -1.71
N ALA A 109 -4.68 -7.06 -1.16
CA ALA A 109 -4.52 -7.61 0.16
C ALA A 109 -3.52 -6.81 0.99
N LEU A 110 -3.88 -6.50 2.25
CA LEU A 110 -2.94 -5.91 3.19
C LEU A 110 -1.84 -6.90 3.55
N TRP A 111 -0.62 -6.46 3.56
CA TRP A 111 0.50 -7.14 4.16
C TRP A 111 0.81 -6.47 5.52
N ASN A 112 0.52 -7.09 6.65
CA ASN A 112 -0.15 -8.37 6.83
C ASN A 112 -1.36 -8.19 7.77
N PHE A 113 -1.96 -9.23 8.31
CA PHE A 113 -3.01 -9.08 9.31
C PHE A 113 -2.44 -8.56 10.63
N ARG A 114 -1.36 -9.17 11.13
CA ARG A 114 -0.69 -8.84 12.40
C ARG A 114 0.80 -8.66 12.17
N GLY A 115 1.38 -7.58 12.67
CA GLY A 115 2.79 -7.25 12.48
C GLY A 115 3.02 -5.84 11.93
N PRO A 116 4.25 -5.44 11.65
CA PRO A 116 4.62 -4.02 11.40
C PRO A 116 3.92 -3.32 10.24
N PHE A 117 3.38 -4.06 9.29
CA PHE A 117 2.56 -3.56 8.18
C PHE A 117 1.07 -3.84 8.35
N GLY A 118 0.72 -4.59 9.40
CA GLY A 118 -0.61 -5.12 9.58
C GLY A 118 -1.67 -4.11 9.94
N ILE A 119 -2.91 -4.60 9.98
CA ILE A 119 -4.05 -3.85 10.48
C ILE A 119 -4.23 -4.05 12.00
N ALA A 120 -3.64 -5.13 12.55
CA ALA A 120 -3.70 -5.46 13.96
C ALA A 120 -2.29 -5.44 14.58
N GLU A 121 -2.20 -4.85 15.78
CA GLU A 121 -1.02 -4.92 16.66
C GLU A 121 0.31 -4.50 15.98
N HIS A 122 0.27 -3.59 15.00
CA HIS A 122 1.45 -3.15 14.24
C HIS A 122 2.40 -2.26 15.06
N GLY A 123 1.94 -1.68 16.18
CA GLY A 123 2.78 -0.88 17.10
C GLY A 123 3.16 0.51 16.59
N ARG A 124 2.45 1.07 15.59
CA ARG A 124 2.67 2.46 15.14
C ARG A 124 2.23 3.43 16.22
N GLU A 125 3.04 4.44 16.49
CA GLU A 125 2.71 5.53 17.41
C GLU A 125 1.53 6.35 16.90
N GLY A 126 0.72 6.89 17.80
CA GLY A 126 -0.45 7.73 17.46
C GLY A 126 -1.64 6.97 16.87
N THR A 127 -1.62 5.63 16.87
CA THR A 127 -2.71 4.81 16.35
C THR A 127 -3.92 4.84 17.27
N ASN A 128 -5.11 5.02 16.70
CA ASN A 128 -6.40 4.91 17.37
C ASN A 128 -6.82 3.43 17.46
N TRP A 129 -6.53 2.81 18.62
CA TRP A 129 -6.77 1.39 18.82
C TRP A 129 -8.20 1.07 19.24
N GLU A 130 -8.78 0.05 18.64
CA GLU A 130 -10.02 -0.61 19.08
C GLU A 130 -9.73 -2.08 19.42
N VAL A 131 -10.28 -2.58 20.52
CA VAL A 131 -10.12 -3.99 20.90
C VAL A 131 -11.39 -4.76 20.52
N LYS A 132 -11.23 -5.79 19.69
CA LYS A 132 -12.29 -6.75 19.33
C LYS A 132 -11.79 -8.17 19.54
N ASN A 133 -12.51 -8.95 20.34
CA ASN A 133 -12.15 -10.35 20.65
C ASN A 133 -10.68 -10.50 21.16
N GLY A 134 -10.22 -9.55 21.99
CA GLY A 134 -8.87 -9.56 22.55
C GLY A 134 -7.75 -9.11 21.60
N ILE A 135 -8.06 -8.72 20.38
CA ILE A 135 -7.10 -8.23 19.38
C ILE A 135 -7.21 -6.70 19.25
N LYS A 136 -6.07 -6.01 19.26
CA LYS A 136 -6.01 -4.56 19.02
C LYS A 136 -5.97 -4.30 17.51
N PHE A 137 -7.00 -3.63 16.99
CA PHE A 137 -7.08 -3.18 15.60
C PHE A 137 -6.81 -1.68 15.50
N ASP A 138 -6.12 -1.27 14.45
CA ASP A 138 -6.10 0.12 14.01
C ASP A 138 -7.48 0.48 13.45
N LYS A 139 -8.26 1.23 14.24
CA LYS A 139 -9.64 1.59 13.93
C LYS A 139 -9.74 2.41 12.66
N ASP A 140 -8.81 3.36 12.47
CA ASP A 140 -8.86 4.30 11.35
C ASP A 140 -8.42 3.61 10.06
N LEU A 141 -7.38 2.79 10.09
CA LEU A 141 -6.99 1.95 8.95
C LEU A 141 -8.08 0.94 8.60
N TYR A 142 -8.69 0.29 9.59
CA TYR A 142 -9.80 -0.64 9.37
C TYR A 142 -10.98 0.05 8.67
N LYS A 143 -11.33 1.26 9.10
CA LYS A 143 -12.40 2.05 8.47
C LYS A 143 -12.06 2.35 7.01
N LEU A 144 -10.87 2.84 6.71
CA LEU A 144 -10.41 3.10 5.34
C LEU A 144 -10.46 1.84 4.48
N PHE A 145 -9.99 0.71 5.01
CA PHE A 145 -9.99 -0.56 4.30
C PHE A 145 -11.39 -1.05 3.95
N VAL A 146 -12.33 -0.99 4.91
CA VAL A 146 -13.72 -1.39 4.69
C VAL A 146 -14.45 -0.43 3.75
N GLU A 147 -14.21 0.87 3.85
CA GLU A 147 -14.77 1.86 2.93
C GLU A 147 -14.25 1.65 1.51
N GLY A 148 -12.97 1.32 1.37
CA GLY A 148 -12.35 0.97 0.09
C GLY A 148 -12.90 -0.31 -0.55
N MET A 149 -13.50 -1.21 0.21
CA MET A 149 -14.11 -2.45 -0.30
C MET A 149 -15.57 -2.29 -0.74
N LYS A 150 -16.21 -1.17 -0.39
CA LYS A 150 -17.58 -0.89 -0.80
C LYS A 150 -17.58 -0.33 -2.23
N LYS A 151 -18.00 -1.16 -3.17
CA LYS A 151 -18.30 -0.76 -4.55
C LYS A 151 -19.79 -0.55 -4.71
#